data_1108acab2ca2775b078fc9f7dcccbf46
#
_entry.id   1108acab2ca2775b078fc9f7dcccbf46
#
_cell.length_a   1.000
_cell.length_b   1.000
_cell.length_c   1.000
_cell.angle_alpha   90.00
_cell.angle_beta   90.00
_cell.angle_gamma   90.00
#
_symmetry.space_group_name_H-M   'P 1'
#
loop_
_entity.id
_entity.type
_entity.pdbx_description
1 polymer ?
#
loop_
_entity_poly.entity_id
_entity_poly.type
_entity_poly.pdbx_seq_one_letter_code
_entity_poly.pdbx_strand_id
1 'polypeptide(L)'
;MKKIIALLLALVMVLGLVACGAEKPAETKAPETQAPAAQNPEVTEAPAPMDVTLKVWAPSEDQNPELGEWLITMCNQFNEMHPEWNITFEYGVCTESDAKKLVPQDMEAAADVFLYSSTNLEVLTSSNALAEFGGTYLETVQNNYPQSMVDCVIYDGGVYGVPMTTNTYFMYYDKSVFTEEDVKSLDVMLEKGKVAFPLANGFYNAAFYLANGATFFGEDGTDREAGIQLGGEKGTAVTHALIDYVANPNFIVAEPADAIAMMREGNCDAYVCGTWQAAQTQEILGENFGVAMLPCATIDGQSMQLRPFTSAKCIGVKSTTQYPEVALKLALWLGGYESQKAHYELRGYIPCELKLMSEVQDDIVCRIDAQTITEIAVPRYSFAEFSFFWTPAESMGLEIRDGVVTHENAAEKTEAFNQACNNSGI
;
A
#
# COMPACT_ATOMS: atom_id res chain seq x y z
N MET A 1 25.54 42.40 4.53
CA MET A 1 26.76 41.61 4.76
C MET A 1 26.77 40.38 3.83
N LYS A 2 26.69 40.58 2.50
CA LYS A 2 26.74 39.48 1.51
C LYS A 2 27.60 39.83 0.27
N LYS A 3 28.65 40.68 0.44
CA LYS A 3 29.55 41.12 -0.65
C LYS A 3 31.04 41.05 -0.34
N ILE A 4 31.48 40.28 0.69
CA ILE A 4 32.91 40.23 1.11
C ILE A 4 33.52 38.82 1.01
N ILE A 5 32.80 37.80 0.58
CA ILE A 5 33.33 36.40 0.47
C ILE A 5 33.80 36.02 -0.96
N ALA A 6 33.63 36.91 -1.94
CA ALA A 6 34.01 36.62 -3.35
C ALA A 6 35.41 37.10 -3.76
N LEU A 7 36.26 37.58 -2.82
CA LEU A 7 37.56 38.20 -3.17
C LEU A 7 38.80 37.47 -2.57
N LEU A 8 38.67 36.25 -2.04
CA LEU A 8 39.76 35.55 -1.38
C LEU A 8 40.13 34.20 -2.03
N LEU A 9 39.61 33.90 -3.20
CA LEU A 9 39.91 32.65 -3.94
C LEU A 9 40.64 32.86 -5.29
N ALA A 10 41.14 34.07 -5.57
CA ALA A 10 41.83 34.41 -6.83
C ALA A 10 43.34 34.78 -6.64
N LEU A 11 43.98 34.40 -5.52
CA LEU A 11 45.37 34.88 -5.24
C LEU A 11 46.35 33.72 -4.91
N VAL A 12 46.21 32.54 -5.44
CA VAL A 12 47.18 31.41 -5.22
C VAL A 12 47.65 30.76 -6.52
N MET A 13 47.55 31.38 -7.67
CA MET A 13 48.07 30.84 -8.92
C MET A 13 48.94 31.78 -9.73
N VAL A 14 49.81 32.57 -9.08
CA VAL A 14 50.89 33.28 -9.77
C VAL A 14 52.07 33.43 -8.82
N LEU A 15 52.95 32.45 -8.74
CA LEU A 15 54.35 32.58 -8.32
C LEU A 15 55.09 31.26 -8.55
N GLY A 16 55.81 31.19 -9.68
CA GLY A 16 56.65 30.06 -9.96
C GLY A 16 57.29 30.06 -11.35
N LEU A 17 57.74 31.20 -11.81
CA LEU A 17 58.64 31.30 -12.99
C LEU A 17 59.57 32.49 -12.77
N VAL A 18 60.82 32.29 -12.35
CA VAL A 18 62.02 33.03 -12.70
C VAL A 18 63.23 32.34 -12.08
N ALA A 19 64.18 31.86 -12.92
CA ALA A 19 65.63 32.12 -12.92
C ALA A 19 66.32 31.07 -13.76
N CYS A 20 66.69 31.46 -14.89
CA CYS A 20 68.03 31.93 -15.32
C CYS A 20 69.13 30.88 -15.35
N GLY A 21 69.69 30.68 -16.55
CA GLY A 21 71.05 30.91 -16.86
C GLY A 21 71.57 30.09 -18.11
N ALA A 22 72.14 30.83 -19.03
CA ALA A 22 72.62 30.42 -20.30
C ALA A 22 73.88 29.54 -20.20
N GLU A 23 74.09 28.61 -21.18
CA GLU A 23 75.29 28.44 -21.94
C GLU A 23 75.11 27.41 -23.09
N LYS A 24 75.46 27.78 -24.35
CA LYS A 24 75.68 26.95 -25.47
C LYS A 24 77.22 26.85 -25.62
N PRO A 25 77.84 25.90 -26.32
CA PRO A 25 77.40 24.93 -27.32
C PRO A 25 78.11 23.54 -27.29
N ALA A 26 77.59 22.53 -28.01
CA ALA A 26 78.36 21.64 -28.86
C ALA A 26 77.41 20.64 -29.58
N GLU A 27 77.45 20.64 -30.88
CA GLU A 27 76.84 19.65 -31.76
C GLU A 27 77.44 18.26 -31.56
N THR A 28 76.58 17.29 -31.29
CA THR A 28 76.89 15.88 -31.49
C THR A 28 75.65 15.18 -32.04
N LYS A 29 75.81 14.51 -33.19
CA LYS A 29 74.80 13.78 -33.96
C LYS A 29 74.05 12.79 -33.07
N ALA A 30 72.73 12.83 -33.14
CA ALA A 30 71.83 11.86 -32.52
C ALA A 30 71.81 10.52 -33.26
N PRO A 31 71.65 9.39 -32.54
CA PRO A 31 71.16 8.16 -33.13
C PRO A 31 69.66 8.24 -33.30
N GLU A 32 69.10 7.79 -34.41
CA GLU A 32 67.72 7.60 -34.69
C GLU A 32 67.11 6.63 -33.66
N THR A 33 66.25 7.18 -32.73
CA THR A 33 65.43 6.37 -31.87
C THR A 33 64.07 6.23 -32.53
N GLN A 34 63.75 5.01 -32.94
CA GLN A 34 62.40 4.65 -33.40
C GLN A 34 61.37 5.03 -32.33
N ALA A 35 60.35 5.75 -32.75
CA ALA A 35 59.19 6.05 -31.92
C ALA A 35 58.56 4.74 -31.50
N PRO A 36 58.13 4.59 -30.22
CA PRO A 36 57.30 3.45 -29.81
C PRO A 36 56.00 3.50 -30.59
N ALA A 37 55.62 2.37 -31.19
CA ALA A 37 54.27 2.19 -31.76
C ALA A 37 53.23 2.53 -30.72
N ALA A 38 52.32 3.43 -31.06
CA ALA A 38 51.14 3.71 -30.25
C ALA A 38 50.40 2.38 -30.04
N GLN A 39 50.47 1.88 -28.83
CA GLN A 39 49.59 0.78 -28.42
C GLN A 39 48.18 1.36 -28.46
N ASN A 40 47.32 0.83 -29.35
CA ASN A 40 45.88 1.00 -29.30
C ASN A 40 45.43 0.65 -27.86
N PRO A 41 44.62 1.45 -27.20
CA PRO A 41 44.01 1.02 -25.95
C PRO A 41 43.27 -0.28 -26.25
N GLU A 42 43.66 -1.34 -25.58
CA GLU A 42 42.91 -2.59 -25.55
C GLU A 42 41.45 -2.21 -25.20
N VAL A 43 40.54 -2.40 -26.14
CA VAL A 43 39.12 -2.34 -25.90
C VAL A 43 38.85 -3.50 -24.96
N THR A 44 38.78 -3.22 -23.66
CA THR A 44 38.30 -4.18 -22.69
C THR A 44 36.85 -4.48 -23.09
N GLU A 45 36.61 -5.64 -23.69
CA GLU A 45 35.25 -6.13 -23.91
C GLU A 45 34.50 -6.06 -22.57
N ALA A 46 33.30 -5.50 -22.59
CA ALA A 46 32.41 -5.53 -21.41
C ALA A 46 32.30 -7.01 -20.97
N PRO A 47 32.29 -7.27 -19.65
CA PRO A 47 32.11 -8.63 -19.16
C PRO A 47 30.81 -9.22 -19.72
N ALA A 48 30.85 -10.50 -20.08
CA ALA A 48 29.69 -11.21 -20.60
C ALA A 48 28.54 -11.13 -19.56
N PRO A 49 27.27 -10.98 -20.01
CA PRO A 49 26.14 -10.96 -19.11
C PRO A 49 26.12 -12.21 -18.22
N MET A 50 25.69 -12.03 -16.96
CA MET A 50 25.51 -13.14 -16.02
C MET A 50 24.17 -13.83 -16.31
N ASP A 51 24.21 -15.16 -16.48
CA ASP A 51 22.98 -15.96 -16.61
C ASP A 51 22.27 -16.05 -15.26
N VAL A 52 20.98 -15.70 -15.25
CA VAL A 52 20.12 -15.65 -14.08
C VAL A 52 18.82 -16.38 -14.39
N THR A 53 18.38 -17.29 -13.51
CA THR A 53 17.04 -17.87 -13.58
C THR A 53 16.25 -17.42 -12.37
N LEU A 54 15.12 -16.70 -12.58
CA LEU A 54 14.22 -16.24 -11.53
C LEU A 54 12.85 -16.87 -11.68
N LYS A 55 12.35 -17.45 -10.58
CA LYS A 55 10.95 -17.85 -10.47
C LYS A 55 10.13 -16.66 -9.99
N VAL A 56 9.01 -16.36 -10.67
CA VAL A 56 8.12 -15.25 -10.33
C VAL A 56 6.69 -15.75 -10.23
N TRP A 57 6.04 -15.54 -9.08
CA TRP A 57 4.65 -15.95 -8.84
C TRP A 57 3.74 -14.74 -8.69
N ALA A 58 2.62 -14.76 -9.43
CA ALA A 58 1.54 -13.80 -9.34
C ALA A 58 0.18 -14.48 -9.60
N PRO A 59 -0.95 -13.81 -9.35
CA PRO A 59 -2.27 -14.29 -9.77
C PRO A 59 -2.34 -14.62 -11.25
N SER A 60 -3.25 -15.55 -11.61
CA SER A 60 -3.42 -15.99 -13.00
C SER A 60 -3.83 -14.86 -13.94
N GLU A 61 -4.60 -13.91 -13.44
CA GLU A 61 -5.07 -12.76 -14.21
C GLU A 61 -3.94 -11.79 -14.62
N ASP A 62 -2.84 -11.70 -13.85
CA ASP A 62 -1.68 -10.86 -14.17
C ASP A 62 -0.77 -11.50 -15.23
N GLN A 63 -1.06 -12.76 -15.58
CA GLN A 63 -0.33 -13.55 -16.57
C GLN A 63 -1.21 -13.89 -17.80
N ASN A 64 -2.49 -13.50 -17.77
CA ASN A 64 -3.46 -13.86 -18.80
C ASN A 64 -3.30 -12.94 -20.04
N PRO A 65 -3.07 -13.50 -21.25
CA PRO A 65 -2.97 -12.74 -22.49
C PRO A 65 -4.20 -11.88 -22.80
N GLU A 66 -5.40 -12.38 -22.46
CA GLU A 66 -6.66 -11.66 -22.69
C GLU A 66 -6.79 -10.41 -21.79
N LEU A 67 -6.01 -10.35 -20.71
CA LEU A 67 -5.98 -9.26 -19.74
C LEU A 67 -4.68 -8.43 -19.82
N GLY A 68 -3.87 -8.62 -20.88
CA GLY A 68 -2.69 -7.81 -21.19
C GLY A 68 -1.36 -8.32 -20.62
N GLU A 69 -1.31 -9.53 -20.01
CA GLU A 69 -0.06 -10.20 -19.56
C GLU A 69 0.89 -9.28 -18.77
N TRP A 70 0.33 -8.52 -17.84
CA TRP A 70 1.09 -7.48 -17.12
C TRP A 70 2.44 -7.99 -16.57
N LEU A 71 2.44 -9.11 -15.85
CA LEU A 71 3.64 -9.66 -15.23
C LEU A 71 4.72 -9.98 -16.26
N ILE A 72 4.35 -10.68 -17.33
CA ILE A 72 5.26 -11.14 -18.38
C ILE A 72 5.87 -9.93 -19.10
N THR A 73 5.02 -8.93 -19.42
CA THR A 73 5.44 -7.70 -20.07
C THR A 73 6.43 -6.92 -19.21
N MET A 74 6.14 -6.74 -17.92
CA MET A 74 7.02 -6.00 -17.02
C MET A 74 8.35 -6.73 -16.75
N CYS A 75 8.33 -8.06 -16.62
CA CYS A 75 9.55 -8.86 -16.50
C CYS A 75 10.44 -8.76 -17.75
N ASN A 76 9.85 -8.79 -18.95
CA ASN A 76 10.60 -8.63 -20.19
C ASN A 76 11.24 -7.24 -20.30
N GLN A 77 10.53 -6.17 -19.97
CA GLN A 77 11.06 -4.81 -19.93
C GLN A 77 12.20 -4.68 -18.91
N PHE A 78 12.06 -5.29 -17.73
CA PHE A 78 13.14 -5.34 -16.74
C PHE A 78 14.41 -5.98 -17.32
N ASN A 79 14.29 -7.11 -18.01
CA ASN A 79 15.44 -7.77 -18.63
C ASN A 79 16.09 -6.91 -19.72
N GLU A 80 15.29 -6.19 -20.52
CA GLU A 80 15.80 -5.26 -21.55
C GLU A 80 16.60 -4.08 -20.93
N MET A 81 16.18 -3.60 -19.76
CA MET A 81 16.86 -2.50 -19.06
C MET A 81 18.15 -2.92 -18.37
N HIS A 82 18.36 -4.22 -18.17
CA HIS A 82 19.49 -4.79 -17.45
C HIS A 82 20.36 -5.70 -18.32
N PRO A 83 21.06 -5.15 -19.33
CA PRO A 83 21.88 -5.95 -20.26
C PRO A 83 23.08 -6.65 -19.60
N GLU A 84 23.40 -6.31 -18.35
CA GLU A 84 24.38 -7.01 -17.52
C GLU A 84 23.91 -8.40 -17.06
N TRP A 85 22.64 -8.72 -17.22
CA TRP A 85 22.04 -10.01 -16.90
C TRP A 85 21.33 -10.61 -18.12
N ASN A 86 21.42 -11.92 -18.25
CA ASN A 86 20.62 -12.72 -19.17
C ASN A 86 19.59 -13.49 -18.36
N ILE A 87 18.41 -12.87 -18.15
CA ILE A 87 17.42 -13.40 -17.21
C ILE A 87 16.44 -14.33 -17.92
N THR A 88 16.34 -15.56 -17.43
CA THR A 88 15.26 -16.50 -17.76
C THR A 88 14.22 -16.47 -16.66
N PHE A 89 12.98 -16.12 -16.97
CA PHE A 89 11.86 -16.13 -16.02
C PHE A 89 11.08 -17.44 -16.08
N GLU A 90 10.81 -18.01 -14.90
CA GLU A 90 9.92 -19.14 -14.70
C GLU A 90 8.67 -18.65 -13.96
N TYR A 91 7.52 -18.63 -14.64
CA TYR A 91 6.29 -18.11 -14.08
C TYR A 91 5.47 -19.19 -13.40
N GLY A 92 4.83 -18.82 -12.27
CA GLY A 92 3.90 -19.67 -11.54
C GLY A 92 2.67 -18.90 -11.07
N VAL A 93 1.58 -19.60 -10.85
CA VAL A 93 0.33 -19.00 -10.38
C VAL A 93 0.23 -19.14 -8.86
N CYS A 94 0.09 -18.01 -8.19
CA CYS A 94 -0.16 -17.91 -6.75
C CYS A 94 -0.95 -16.63 -6.47
N THR A 95 -2.08 -16.75 -5.79
CA THR A 95 -2.80 -15.56 -5.32
C THR A 95 -2.06 -14.91 -4.15
N GLU A 96 -2.26 -13.60 -3.96
CA GLU A 96 -1.61 -12.88 -2.86
C GLU A 96 -2.00 -13.46 -1.48
N SER A 97 -3.22 -14.00 -1.37
CA SER A 97 -3.72 -14.61 -0.15
C SER A 97 -3.11 -16.00 0.13
N ASP A 98 -2.77 -16.74 -0.92
CA ASP A 98 -2.21 -18.09 -0.80
C ASP A 98 -0.70 -18.11 -0.56
N ALA A 99 -0.01 -16.99 -0.82
CA ALA A 99 1.44 -16.88 -0.66
C ALA A 99 1.91 -17.32 0.74
N LYS A 100 1.16 -16.96 1.81
CA LYS A 100 1.47 -17.36 3.20
C LYS A 100 1.50 -18.88 3.41
N LYS A 101 0.83 -19.64 2.56
CA LYS A 101 0.77 -21.09 2.63
C LYS A 101 1.77 -21.72 1.68
N LEU A 102 1.77 -21.29 0.42
CA LEU A 102 2.51 -21.94 -0.65
C LEU A 102 4.02 -21.66 -0.57
N VAL A 103 4.43 -20.45 -0.19
CA VAL A 103 5.86 -20.10 -0.10
C VAL A 103 6.56 -20.85 1.03
N PRO A 104 6.06 -20.81 2.30
CA PRO A 104 6.72 -21.55 3.39
C PRO A 104 6.62 -23.08 3.27
N GLN A 105 5.66 -23.59 2.50
CA GLN A 105 5.47 -25.03 2.34
C GLN A 105 6.68 -25.72 1.69
N ASP A 106 7.31 -25.06 0.71
CA ASP A 106 8.51 -25.54 0.04
C ASP A 106 9.35 -24.35 -0.43
N MET A 107 10.25 -23.89 0.43
CA MET A 107 11.11 -22.74 0.17
C MET A 107 12.07 -22.94 -1.00
N GLU A 108 12.44 -24.19 -1.33
CA GLU A 108 13.33 -24.49 -2.45
C GLU A 108 12.58 -24.34 -3.79
N ALA A 109 11.37 -24.86 -3.85
CA ALA A 109 10.51 -24.79 -5.05
C ALA A 109 9.85 -23.41 -5.21
N ALA A 110 9.69 -22.64 -4.13
CA ALA A 110 9.02 -21.35 -4.13
C ALA A 110 9.70 -20.31 -5.03
N ALA A 111 8.90 -19.34 -5.50
CA ALA A 111 9.35 -18.24 -6.32
C ALA A 111 10.39 -17.36 -5.61
N ASP A 112 11.31 -16.79 -6.39
CA ASP A 112 12.30 -15.81 -5.91
C ASP A 112 11.65 -14.44 -5.66
N VAL A 113 10.64 -14.08 -6.50
CA VAL A 113 9.82 -12.88 -6.37
C VAL A 113 8.35 -13.30 -6.46
N PHE A 114 7.52 -12.82 -5.53
CA PHE A 114 6.11 -13.21 -5.49
C PHE A 114 5.23 -12.10 -4.93
N LEU A 115 3.95 -12.11 -5.38
CA LEU A 115 2.94 -11.21 -4.85
C LEU A 115 2.34 -11.80 -3.57
N TYR A 116 2.08 -10.92 -2.58
CA TYR A 116 1.44 -11.29 -1.33
C TYR A 116 0.55 -10.18 -0.78
N SER A 117 -0.42 -10.53 0.07
CA SER A 117 -1.18 -9.55 0.85
C SER A 117 -0.38 -9.14 2.09
N SER A 118 -0.28 -7.85 2.37
CA SER A 118 0.40 -7.34 3.58
C SER A 118 -0.13 -7.97 4.88
N THR A 119 -1.37 -8.45 4.86
CA THR A 119 -1.97 -9.18 6.00
C THR A 119 -1.38 -10.56 6.25
N ASN A 120 -0.51 -11.01 5.36
CA ASN A 120 0.22 -12.27 5.49
C ASN A 120 1.67 -12.08 5.97
N LEU A 121 2.07 -10.83 6.24
CA LEU A 121 3.46 -10.44 6.47
C LEU A 121 4.08 -11.20 7.65
N GLU A 122 3.37 -11.31 8.79
CA GLU A 122 3.87 -12.04 9.95
C GLU A 122 4.16 -13.52 9.63
N VAL A 123 3.23 -14.20 8.97
CA VAL A 123 3.39 -15.63 8.64
C VAL A 123 4.59 -15.82 7.73
N LEU A 124 4.76 -14.95 6.74
CA LEU A 124 5.87 -15.02 5.79
C LEU A 124 7.22 -14.67 6.43
N THR A 125 7.28 -13.65 7.30
CA THR A 125 8.51 -13.27 8.00
C THR A 125 8.90 -14.28 9.07
N SER A 126 7.93 -14.75 9.89
CA SER A 126 8.17 -15.76 10.93
C SER A 126 8.63 -17.10 10.38
N SER A 127 8.23 -17.45 9.15
CA SER A 127 8.73 -18.62 8.42
C SER A 127 10.04 -18.38 7.67
N ASN A 128 10.65 -17.18 7.83
CA ASN A 128 11.83 -16.75 7.09
C ASN A 128 11.65 -16.81 5.56
N ALA A 129 10.42 -16.55 5.07
CA ALA A 129 10.12 -16.63 3.65
C ALA A 129 10.46 -15.34 2.88
N LEU A 130 10.50 -14.19 3.56
CA LEU A 130 10.78 -12.89 2.97
C LEU A 130 12.19 -12.39 3.30
N ALA A 131 12.83 -11.78 2.32
CA ALA A 131 14.05 -11.00 2.49
C ALA A 131 13.71 -9.60 3.01
N GLU A 132 14.52 -9.09 3.93
CA GLU A 132 14.44 -7.71 4.38
C GLU A 132 15.06 -6.76 3.36
N PHE A 133 14.42 -5.62 3.12
CA PHE A 133 14.90 -4.55 2.25
C PHE A 133 15.79 -3.61 3.05
N GLY A 134 17.08 -3.51 2.70
CA GLY A 134 18.05 -2.64 3.35
C GLY A 134 18.72 -1.65 2.39
N GLY A 135 19.45 -0.67 2.94
CA GLY A 135 20.20 0.32 2.15
C GLY A 135 19.32 1.09 1.17
N THR A 136 19.78 1.21 -0.07
CA THR A 136 19.05 1.97 -1.12
C THR A 136 17.71 1.36 -1.51
N TYR A 137 17.51 0.06 -1.32
CA TYR A 137 16.20 -0.59 -1.57
C TYR A 137 15.17 -0.11 -0.55
N LEU A 138 15.54 -0.06 0.74
CA LEU A 138 14.72 0.49 1.81
C LEU A 138 14.39 1.97 1.57
N GLU A 139 15.41 2.79 1.26
CA GLU A 139 15.23 4.21 0.97
C GLU A 139 14.24 4.42 -0.21
N THR A 140 14.30 3.57 -1.24
CA THR A 140 13.38 3.64 -2.38
C THR A 140 11.94 3.38 -1.94
N VAL A 141 11.70 2.35 -1.12
CA VAL A 141 10.35 2.08 -0.60
C VAL A 141 9.85 3.24 0.27
N GLN A 142 10.67 3.73 1.20
CA GLN A 142 10.28 4.82 2.11
C GLN A 142 9.99 6.14 1.39
N ASN A 143 10.67 6.44 0.28
CA ASN A 143 10.53 7.71 -0.43
C ASN A 143 9.44 7.71 -1.50
N ASN A 144 9.07 6.53 -2.03
CA ASN A 144 8.16 6.46 -3.17
C ASN A 144 6.71 6.12 -2.81
N TYR A 145 6.43 5.82 -1.53
CA TYR A 145 5.09 5.43 -1.09
C TYR A 145 4.62 6.25 0.11
N PRO A 146 3.29 6.47 0.26
CA PRO A 146 2.73 7.05 1.48
C PRO A 146 3.12 6.23 2.71
N GLN A 147 3.30 6.88 3.86
CA GLN A 147 3.69 6.20 5.09
C GLN A 147 2.75 5.04 5.45
N SER A 148 1.43 5.21 5.28
CA SER A 148 0.44 4.16 5.52
C SER A 148 0.65 2.90 4.66
N MET A 149 1.23 3.05 3.45
CA MET A 149 1.58 1.92 2.60
C MET A 149 2.92 1.29 3.01
N VAL A 150 3.88 2.12 3.43
CA VAL A 150 5.15 1.63 4.00
C VAL A 150 4.88 0.83 5.27
N ASP A 151 3.99 1.30 6.14
CA ASP A 151 3.60 0.61 7.38
C ASP A 151 2.98 -0.77 7.11
N CYS A 152 2.32 -0.96 5.95
CA CYS A 152 1.79 -2.26 5.54
C CYS A 152 2.86 -3.33 5.26
N VAL A 153 4.12 -2.96 5.05
CA VAL A 153 5.25 -3.88 4.77
C VAL A 153 6.29 -3.90 5.87
N ILE A 154 6.02 -3.25 7.01
CA ILE A 154 6.89 -3.27 8.20
C ILE A 154 6.49 -4.44 9.12
N TYR A 155 7.49 -5.19 9.56
CA TYR A 155 7.36 -6.18 10.62
C TYR A 155 8.62 -6.19 11.49
N ASP A 156 8.45 -6.06 12.81
CA ASP A 156 9.54 -6.00 13.79
C ASP A 156 10.65 -4.99 13.42
N GLY A 157 10.25 -3.83 12.88
CA GLY A 157 11.13 -2.72 12.47
C GLY A 157 11.81 -2.90 11.10
N GLY A 158 11.72 -4.07 10.46
CA GLY A 158 12.23 -4.32 9.11
C GLY A 158 11.16 -4.10 8.03
N VAL A 159 11.56 -3.78 6.81
CA VAL A 159 10.69 -3.66 5.63
C VAL A 159 10.88 -4.91 4.75
N TYR A 160 9.78 -5.57 4.39
CA TYR A 160 9.81 -6.90 3.75
C TYR A 160 9.09 -6.97 2.41
N GLY A 161 8.90 -5.85 1.75
CA GLY A 161 8.29 -5.83 0.42
C GLY A 161 8.11 -4.44 -0.15
N VAL A 162 7.53 -4.40 -1.34
CA VAL A 162 7.18 -3.18 -2.07
C VAL A 162 5.67 -3.13 -2.22
N PRO A 163 4.97 -2.09 -1.73
CA PRO A 163 3.55 -1.91 -1.99
C PRO A 163 3.25 -1.80 -3.48
N MET A 164 2.18 -2.41 -3.97
CA MET A 164 1.82 -2.39 -5.39
C MET A 164 0.46 -1.74 -5.63
N THR A 165 -0.51 -2.02 -4.77
CA THR A 165 -1.85 -1.43 -4.84
C THR A 165 -2.49 -1.40 -3.46
N THR A 166 -3.42 -0.48 -3.28
CA THR A 166 -4.17 -0.27 -2.04
C THR A 166 -5.26 -1.32 -1.85
N ASN A 167 -5.68 -1.49 -0.60
CA ASN A 167 -6.88 -2.24 -0.25
C ASN A 167 -7.55 -1.53 0.94
N THR A 168 -8.42 -0.57 0.63
CA THR A 168 -9.20 0.21 1.59
C THR A 168 -10.62 0.39 1.09
N TYR A 169 -11.43 1.18 1.80
CA TYR A 169 -12.80 1.47 1.43
C TYR A 169 -13.15 2.93 1.73
N PHE A 170 -14.15 3.40 1.01
CA PHE A 170 -14.66 4.75 1.04
C PHE A 170 -16.17 4.74 0.68
N MET A 171 -16.77 5.89 0.36
CA MET A 171 -18.19 5.99 0.10
C MET A 171 -18.48 6.29 -1.37
N TYR A 172 -19.44 5.56 -1.94
CA TYR A 172 -20.13 5.89 -3.19
C TYR A 172 -21.47 6.55 -2.89
N TYR A 173 -21.84 7.57 -3.68
CA TYR A 173 -23.10 8.29 -3.47
C TYR A 173 -23.69 8.83 -4.77
N ASP A 174 -25.01 9.04 -4.77
CA ASP A 174 -25.76 9.70 -5.84
C ASP A 174 -25.69 11.22 -5.68
N LYS A 175 -25.04 11.91 -6.61
CA LYS A 175 -24.93 13.38 -6.65
C LYS A 175 -26.27 14.09 -6.84
N SER A 176 -27.33 13.40 -7.29
CA SER A 176 -28.67 13.96 -7.37
C SER A 176 -29.33 14.08 -5.99
N VAL A 177 -28.86 13.33 -5.00
CA VAL A 177 -29.38 13.31 -3.62
C VAL A 177 -28.46 14.11 -2.69
N PHE A 178 -27.14 13.93 -2.81
CA PHE A 178 -26.15 14.52 -1.90
C PHE A 178 -25.19 15.44 -2.62
N THR A 179 -24.90 16.58 -2.01
CA THR A 179 -23.80 17.46 -2.41
C THR A 179 -22.46 16.99 -1.84
N GLU A 180 -21.34 17.51 -2.34
CA GLU A 180 -20.00 17.26 -1.79
C GLU A 180 -19.84 17.71 -0.32
N GLU A 181 -20.65 18.65 0.15
CA GLU A 181 -20.65 19.08 1.55
C GLU A 181 -21.46 18.12 2.42
N ASP A 182 -22.58 17.61 1.93
CA ASP A 182 -23.44 16.68 2.67
C ASP A 182 -22.71 15.39 3.03
N VAL A 183 -21.92 14.86 2.08
CA VAL A 183 -21.20 13.58 2.25
C VAL A 183 -20.05 13.64 3.27
N LYS A 184 -19.77 14.81 3.84
CA LYS A 184 -18.80 14.96 4.92
C LYS A 184 -19.38 14.59 6.30
N SER A 185 -20.71 14.48 6.42
CA SER A 185 -21.39 14.16 7.68
C SER A 185 -22.44 13.08 7.48
N LEU A 186 -22.28 11.96 8.16
CA LEU A 186 -23.27 10.86 8.15
C LEU A 186 -24.64 11.34 8.65
N ASP A 187 -24.67 12.17 9.68
CA ASP A 187 -25.91 12.70 10.24
C ASP A 187 -26.68 13.54 9.21
N VAL A 188 -25.99 14.43 8.47
CA VAL A 188 -26.59 15.23 7.39
C VAL A 188 -27.09 14.35 6.24
N MET A 189 -26.33 13.31 5.89
CA MET A 189 -26.74 12.37 4.84
C MET A 189 -28.04 11.65 5.23
N LEU A 190 -28.15 11.20 6.48
CA LEU A 190 -29.32 10.48 6.97
C LEU A 190 -30.57 11.37 7.09
N GLU A 191 -30.44 12.68 7.10
CA GLU A 191 -31.56 13.61 6.98
C GLU A 191 -32.11 13.73 5.54
N LYS A 192 -31.27 13.42 4.52
CA LYS A 192 -31.57 13.67 3.10
C LYS A 192 -31.86 12.43 2.29
N GLY A 193 -31.21 11.31 2.63
CA GLY A 193 -31.30 10.08 1.85
C GLY A 193 -30.89 8.85 2.66
N LYS A 194 -30.87 7.72 2.00
CA LYS A 194 -30.58 6.41 2.59
C LYS A 194 -29.12 6.02 2.38
N VAL A 195 -28.44 5.69 3.48
CA VAL A 195 -27.03 5.29 3.48
C VAL A 195 -26.91 3.85 3.96
N ALA A 196 -26.33 2.99 3.14
CA ALA A 196 -26.01 1.62 3.51
C ALA A 196 -24.57 1.51 4.05
N PHE A 197 -24.45 0.88 5.21
CA PHE A 197 -23.18 0.62 5.88
C PHE A 197 -23.08 -0.85 6.28
N PRO A 198 -21.97 -1.58 5.95
CA PRO A 198 -21.83 -3.00 6.28
C PRO A 198 -21.41 -3.20 7.74
N LEU A 199 -22.30 -2.81 8.66
CA LEU A 199 -22.04 -2.82 10.10
C LEU A 199 -21.83 -4.25 10.65
N ALA A 200 -22.42 -5.26 10.02
CA ALA A 200 -22.23 -6.67 10.36
C ALA A 200 -20.94 -7.28 9.83
N ASN A 201 -19.98 -6.45 9.45
CA ASN A 201 -18.69 -6.88 8.92
C ASN A 201 -17.55 -6.10 9.59
N GLY A 202 -16.66 -6.82 10.28
CA GLY A 202 -15.57 -6.22 11.08
C GLY A 202 -14.65 -5.31 10.29
N PHE A 203 -14.44 -5.59 8.98
CA PHE A 203 -13.60 -4.72 8.14
C PHE A 203 -14.14 -3.29 8.06
N TYR A 204 -15.46 -3.14 8.04
CA TYR A 204 -16.12 -1.83 7.93
C TYR A 204 -16.50 -1.23 9.28
N ASN A 205 -17.05 -2.03 10.21
CA ASN A 205 -17.56 -1.49 11.49
C ASN A 205 -16.45 -0.92 12.39
N ALA A 206 -15.20 -1.41 12.22
CA ALA A 206 -14.02 -0.88 12.89
C ALA A 206 -13.86 0.63 12.71
N ALA A 207 -14.34 1.20 11.59
CA ALA A 207 -14.19 2.62 11.29
C ALA A 207 -14.77 3.53 12.39
N PHE A 208 -15.85 3.13 13.04
CA PHE A 208 -16.46 3.87 14.15
C PHE A 208 -15.60 3.79 15.41
N TYR A 209 -15.07 2.62 15.75
CA TYR A 209 -14.22 2.44 16.92
C TYR A 209 -12.89 3.16 16.76
N LEU A 210 -12.26 3.05 15.57
CA LEU A 210 -11.03 3.75 15.22
C LEU A 210 -11.21 5.29 15.27
N ALA A 211 -12.38 5.79 14.86
CA ALA A 211 -12.72 7.22 14.96
C ALA A 211 -12.68 7.72 16.39
N ASN A 212 -13.09 6.91 17.37
CA ASN A 212 -13.12 7.28 18.79
C ASN A 212 -11.91 6.78 19.60
N GLY A 213 -10.80 6.45 18.92
CA GLY A 213 -9.52 6.17 19.54
C GLY A 213 -9.31 4.71 19.96
N ALA A 214 -10.04 3.76 19.35
CA ALA A 214 -9.67 2.35 19.43
C ALA A 214 -8.27 2.13 18.85
N THR A 215 -7.50 1.23 19.46
CA THR A 215 -6.17 0.85 19.00
C THR A 215 -6.08 -0.65 18.76
N PHE A 216 -5.26 -1.02 17.79
CA PHE A 216 -4.91 -2.39 17.48
C PHE A 216 -3.41 -2.51 17.66
N PHE A 217 -2.98 -3.21 18.73
CA PHE A 217 -1.57 -3.42 19.09
C PHE A 217 -0.79 -2.12 19.38
N GLY A 218 -1.38 -1.27 20.22
CA GLY A 218 -0.83 0.05 20.59
C GLY A 218 -1.15 1.14 19.56
N GLU A 219 -0.56 2.33 19.74
CA GLU A 219 -0.84 3.49 18.89
C GLU A 219 -0.24 3.34 17.48
N ASP A 220 0.91 2.66 17.37
CA ASP A 220 1.63 2.43 16.12
C ASP A 220 1.44 1.02 15.54
N GLY A 221 0.64 0.17 16.22
CA GLY A 221 0.32 -1.19 15.79
C GLY A 221 1.46 -2.20 15.94
N THR A 222 2.49 -1.89 16.72
CA THR A 222 3.68 -2.74 16.89
C THR A 222 3.77 -3.37 18.27
N ASP A 223 2.94 -2.96 19.22
CA ASP A 223 2.89 -3.49 20.59
C ASP A 223 1.87 -4.63 20.71
N ARG A 224 2.34 -5.86 20.51
CA ARG A 224 1.49 -7.06 20.61
C ARG A 224 0.88 -7.24 22.01
N GLU A 225 1.58 -6.82 23.08
CA GLU A 225 1.10 -6.95 24.45
C GLU A 225 -0.06 -5.99 24.76
N ALA A 226 -0.11 -4.85 24.07
CA ALA A 226 -1.23 -3.91 24.19
C ALA A 226 -2.54 -4.53 23.66
N GLY A 227 -2.47 -5.49 22.74
CA GLY A 227 -3.63 -6.15 22.17
C GLY A 227 -4.57 -5.21 21.43
N ILE A 228 -5.85 -5.60 21.35
CA ILE A 228 -6.92 -4.84 20.69
C ILE A 228 -7.73 -4.11 21.77
N GLN A 229 -7.81 -2.79 21.68
CA GLN A 229 -8.46 -1.92 22.65
C GLN A 229 -9.68 -1.23 22.05
N LEU A 230 -10.86 -1.81 22.27
CA LEU A 230 -12.16 -1.35 21.77
C LEU A 230 -13.13 -0.99 22.90
N GLY A 231 -12.76 -1.26 24.14
CA GLY A 231 -13.63 -1.17 25.32
C GLY A 231 -13.62 0.20 26.02
N GLY A 232 -14.05 0.15 27.29
CA GLY A 232 -14.11 1.32 28.17
C GLY A 232 -15.16 2.35 27.74
N GLU A 233 -15.04 3.57 28.29
CA GLU A 233 -16.00 4.66 28.01
C GLU A 233 -16.05 5.04 26.54
N LYS A 234 -14.89 5.08 25.85
CA LYS A 234 -14.81 5.42 24.42
C LYS A 234 -15.51 4.38 23.54
N GLY A 235 -15.25 3.09 23.76
CA GLY A 235 -15.91 2.02 23.03
C GLY A 235 -17.41 1.98 23.29
N THR A 236 -17.83 2.19 24.55
CA THR A 236 -19.24 2.26 24.93
C THR A 236 -19.94 3.42 24.23
N ALA A 237 -19.31 4.59 24.12
CA ALA A 237 -19.86 5.74 23.38
C ALA A 237 -20.09 5.40 21.89
N VAL A 238 -19.15 4.66 21.26
CA VAL A 238 -19.33 4.16 19.88
C VAL A 238 -20.54 3.23 19.79
N THR A 239 -20.68 2.29 20.74
CA THR A 239 -21.81 1.36 20.76
C THR A 239 -23.14 2.11 20.89
N HIS A 240 -23.23 3.13 21.75
CA HIS A 240 -24.42 3.99 21.85
C HIS A 240 -24.72 4.69 20.51
N ALA A 241 -23.72 5.29 19.86
CA ALA A 241 -23.90 5.95 18.57
C ALA A 241 -24.39 4.97 17.48
N LEU A 242 -23.84 3.75 17.45
CA LEU A 242 -24.27 2.73 16.49
C LEU A 242 -25.71 2.27 16.71
N ILE A 243 -26.18 2.17 17.98
CA ILE A 243 -27.58 1.88 18.30
C ILE A 243 -28.49 3.00 17.76
N ASP A 244 -28.10 4.27 17.94
CA ASP A 244 -28.84 5.42 17.44
C ASP A 244 -28.87 5.46 15.91
N TYR A 245 -27.76 5.18 15.24
CA TYR A 245 -27.70 5.09 13.77
C TYR A 245 -28.59 3.98 13.25
N VAL A 246 -28.54 2.78 13.82
CA VAL A 246 -29.38 1.64 13.39
C VAL A 246 -30.88 1.92 13.62
N ALA A 247 -31.23 2.71 14.64
CA ALA A 247 -32.60 3.14 14.86
C ALA A 247 -33.12 4.15 13.82
N ASN A 248 -32.23 4.79 13.07
CA ASN A 248 -32.60 5.71 11.99
C ASN A 248 -33.04 4.91 10.74
N PRO A 249 -34.27 5.11 10.22
CA PRO A 249 -34.78 4.35 9.08
C PRO A 249 -34.01 4.58 7.77
N ASN A 250 -33.20 5.63 7.70
CA ASN A 250 -32.36 5.93 6.55
C ASN A 250 -30.95 5.30 6.66
N PHE A 251 -30.58 4.73 7.81
CA PHE A 251 -29.36 3.95 7.97
C PHE A 251 -29.64 2.48 7.70
N ILE A 252 -29.06 1.93 6.66
CA ILE A 252 -29.30 0.55 6.22
C ILE A 252 -28.07 -0.30 6.57
N VAL A 253 -28.26 -1.35 7.36
CA VAL A 253 -27.21 -2.35 7.59
C VAL A 253 -27.25 -3.37 6.46
N ALA A 254 -26.30 -3.25 5.52
CA ALA A 254 -26.23 -4.12 4.35
C ALA A 254 -24.80 -4.32 3.89
N GLU A 255 -24.48 -5.52 3.41
CA GLU A 255 -23.20 -5.78 2.74
C GLU A 255 -23.14 -5.05 1.38
N PRO A 256 -21.92 -4.75 0.86
CA PRO A 256 -21.77 -3.97 -0.38
C PRO A 256 -22.51 -4.58 -1.59
N ALA A 257 -22.58 -5.91 -1.68
CA ALA A 257 -23.29 -6.59 -2.76
C ALA A 257 -24.81 -6.35 -2.72
N ASP A 258 -25.39 -6.28 -1.52
CA ASP A 258 -26.81 -5.96 -1.34
C ASP A 258 -27.06 -4.46 -1.53
N ALA A 259 -26.16 -3.62 -0.99
CA ALA A 259 -26.26 -2.17 -1.10
C ALA A 259 -26.26 -1.68 -2.56
N ILE A 260 -25.39 -2.24 -3.42
CA ILE A 260 -25.37 -1.87 -4.84
C ILE A 260 -26.61 -2.35 -5.59
N ALA A 261 -27.20 -3.50 -5.20
CA ALA A 261 -28.48 -3.93 -5.73
C ALA A 261 -29.62 -2.96 -5.32
N MET A 262 -29.65 -2.56 -4.05
CA MET A 262 -30.61 -1.55 -3.55
C MET A 262 -30.44 -0.20 -4.26
N MET A 263 -29.20 0.24 -4.53
CA MET A 263 -28.92 1.47 -5.29
C MET A 263 -29.46 1.40 -6.71
N ARG A 264 -29.32 0.27 -7.39
CA ARG A 264 -29.89 0.04 -8.73
C ARG A 264 -31.42 0.12 -8.73
N GLU A 265 -32.05 -0.27 -7.63
CA GLU A 265 -33.51 -0.20 -7.45
C GLU A 265 -34.02 1.17 -6.93
N GLY A 266 -33.12 2.11 -6.63
CA GLY A 266 -33.47 3.40 -6.05
C GLY A 266 -33.86 3.32 -4.56
N ASN A 267 -33.42 2.29 -3.87
CA ASN A 267 -33.67 2.05 -2.45
C ASN A 267 -32.49 2.40 -1.53
N CYS A 268 -31.36 2.82 -2.10
CA CYS A 268 -30.15 3.27 -1.41
C CYS A 268 -29.50 4.39 -2.21
N ASP A 269 -29.09 5.47 -1.55
CA ASP A 269 -28.56 6.68 -2.19
C ASP A 269 -27.04 6.83 -1.97
N ALA A 270 -26.48 6.15 -0.96
CA ALA A 270 -25.05 6.04 -0.72
C ALA A 270 -24.71 4.73 -0.02
N TYR A 271 -23.50 4.21 -0.28
CA TYR A 271 -23.02 3.01 0.42
C TYR A 271 -21.48 2.98 0.51
N VAL A 272 -20.99 2.19 1.46
CA VAL A 272 -19.54 2.04 1.74
C VAL A 272 -19.01 0.79 1.05
N CYS A 273 -17.94 0.95 0.25
CA CYS A 273 -17.23 -0.15 -0.39
C CYS A 273 -15.84 0.30 -0.85
N GLY A 274 -15.01 -0.66 -1.27
CA GLY A 274 -13.73 -0.38 -1.89
C GLY A 274 -13.79 -0.25 -3.42
N THR A 275 -12.62 -0.17 -4.04
CA THR A 275 -12.45 0.07 -5.49
C THR A 275 -13.11 -1.00 -6.38
N TRP A 276 -13.30 -2.22 -5.87
CA TRP A 276 -13.86 -3.36 -6.61
C TRP A 276 -15.32 -3.21 -7.03
N GLN A 277 -16.04 -2.20 -6.52
CA GLN A 277 -17.41 -1.87 -6.92
C GLN A 277 -17.50 -0.60 -7.79
N ALA A 278 -16.38 0.11 -8.04
CA ALA A 278 -16.38 1.39 -8.72
C ALA A 278 -17.06 1.37 -10.10
N ALA A 279 -16.64 0.44 -10.97
CA ALA A 279 -17.15 0.34 -12.34
C ALA A 279 -18.67 0.08 -12.37
N GLN A 280 -19.15 -0.84 -11.51
CA GLN A 280 -20.56 -1.18 -11.44
C GLN A 280 -21.40 -0.04 -10.88
N THR A 281 -20.90 0.69 -9.88
CA THR A 281 -21.59 1.86 -9.32
C THR A 281 -21.65 3.00 -10.32
N GLN A 282 -20.58 3.22 -11.06
CA GLN A 282 -20.53 4.22 -12.12
C GLN A 282 -21.54 3.91 -13.26
N GLU A 283 -21.68 2.62 -13.62
CA GLU A 283 -22.69 2.19 -14.58
C GLU A 283 -24.12 2.51 -14.11
N ILE A 284 -24.40 2.31 -12.81
CA ILE A 284 -25.73 2.56 -12.21
C ILE A 284 -26.02 4.07 -12.14
N LEU A 285 -25.08 4.87 -11.65
CA LEU A 285 -25.30 6.29 -11.36
C LEU A 285 -25.02 7.23 -12.55
N GLY A 286 -24.23 6.78 -13.54
CA GLY A 286 -23.88 7.59 -14.70
C GLY A 286 -23.26 8.95 -14.33
N GLU A 287 -23.88 10.06 -14.75
CA GLU A 287 -23.42 11.41 -14.46
C GLU A 287 -23.52 11.80 -12.97
N ASN A 288 -24.38 11.08 -12.21
CA ASN A 288 -24.55 11.28 -10.79
C ASN A 288 -23.55 10.49 -9.93
N PHE A 289 -22.62 9.78 -10.53
CA PHE A 289 -21.60 9.03 -9.82
C PHE A 289 -20.74 9.93 -8.94
N GLY A 290 -20.83 9.73 -7.62
CA GLY A 290 -20.06 10.41 -6.58
C GLY A 290 -19.22 9.44 -5.78
N VAL A 291 -18.01 9.88 -5.42
CA VAL A 291 -17.08 9.15 -4.53
C VAL A 291 -16.57 10.12 -3.48
N ALA A 292 -16.52 9.72 -2.23
CA ALA A 292 -16.03 10.52 -1.11
C ALA A 292 -15.32 9.65 -0.08
N MET A 293 -14.40 10.22 0.69
CA MET A 293 -13.91 9.58 1.91
C MET A 293 -15.07 9.25 2.85
N LEU A 294 -14.85 8.38 3.84
CA LEU A 294 -15.85 8.14 4.87
C LEU A 294 -16.24 9.47 5.55
N PRO A 295 -17.51 9.66 5.87
CA PRO A 295 -17.99 10.86 6.54
C PRO A 295 -17.52 10.92 8.01
N CYS A 296 -17.67 12.08 8.63
CA CYS A 296 -17.71 12.17 10.08
C CYS A 296 -19.04 11.62 10.60
N ALA A 297 -19.01 10.99 11.77
CA ALA A 297 -20.17 10.52 12.50
C ALA A 297 -20.23 11.19 13.88
N THR A 298 -21.40 11.46 14.40
CA THR A 298 -21.57 11.98 15.76
C THR A 298 -21.43 10.85 16.77
N ILE A 299 -20.37 10.91 17.60
CA ILE A 299 -20.11 9.98 18.70
C ILE A 299 -19.93 10.81 19.97
N ASP A 300 -20.71 10.53 21.02
CA ASP A 300 -20.73 11.29 22.28
C ASP A 300 -20.88 12.83 22.06
N GLY A 301 -21.76 13.21 21.13
CA GLY A 301 -22.02 14.60 20.77
C GLY A 301 -20.89 15.31 20.02
N GLN A 302 -19.84 14.60 19.60
CA GLN A 302 -18.73 15.14 18.84
C GLN A 302 -18.70 14.57 17.42
N SER A 303 -18.36 15.41 16.44
CA SER A 303 -18.16 14.99 15.05
C SER A 303 -16.80 14.31 14.92
N MET A 304 -16.80 13.00 14.69
CA MET A 304 -15.61 12.16 14.62
C MET A 304 -15.41 11.61 13.22
N GLN A 305 -14.23 11.81 12.62
CA GLN A 305 -13.89 11.28 11.29
C GLN A 305 -13.85 9.76 11.34
N LEU A 306 -14.72 9.09 10.60
CA LEU A 306 -14.64 7.64 10.43
C LEU A 306 -13.34 7.25 9.72
N ARG A 307 -12.65 6.23 10.22
CA ARG A 307 -11.33 5.83 9.76
C ARG A 307 -11.33 4.40 9.25
N PRO A 308 -11.16 4.17 7.94
CA PRO A 308 -11.13 2.82 7.38
C PRO A 308 -9.81 2.12 7.70
N PHE A 309 -9.83 0.79 7.72
CA PHE A 309 -8.59 0.04 7.57
C PHE A 309 -8.01 0.18 6.17
N THR A 310 -6.69 0.14 6.09
CA THR A 310 -5.98 -0.06 4.84
C THR A 310 -5.02 -1.23 4.93
N SER A 311 -4.78 -1.89 3.81
CA SER A 311 -3.75 -2.88 3.60
C SER A 311 -3.24 -2.76 2.17
N ALA A 312 -2.20 -3.50 1.81
CA ALA A 312 -1.64 -3.47 0.48
C ALA A 312 -1.53 -4.88 -0.11
N LYS A 313 -1.59 -4.98 -1.43
CA LYS A 313 -0.95 -6.07 -2.15
C LYS A 313 0.48 -5.65 -2.41
N CYS A 314 1.41 -6.56 -2.17
CA CYS A 314 2.82 -6.26 -2.11
C CYS A 314 3.62 -7.25 -2.95
N ILE A 315 4.84 -6.86 -3.28
CA ILE A 315 5.81 -7.71 -3.95
C ILE A 315 6.91 -8.02 -2.96
N GLY A 316 7.11 -9.31 -2.69
CA GLY A 316 8.14 -9.83 -1.80
C GLY A 316 9.26 -10.54 -2.55
N VAL A 317 10.40 -10.64 -1.89
CA VAL A 317 11.56 -11.40 -2.34
C VAL A 317 11.82 -12.54 -1.38
N LYS A 318 12.05 -13.74 -1.90
CA LYS A 318 12.41 -14.91 -1.10
C LYS A 318 13.75 -14.70 -0.40
N SER A 319 13.81 -14.93 0.91
CA SER A 319 15.04 -14.75 1.71
C SER A 319 16.21 -15.63 1.26
N THR A 320 15.92 -16.78 0.67
CA THR A 320 16.91 -17.78 0.23
C THR A 320 17.18 -17.76 -1.28
N THR A 321 16.78 -16.69 -1.98
CA THR A 321 17.08 -16.55 -3.42
C THR A 321 18.58 -16.56 -3.69
N GLN A 322 18.98 -17.20 -4.81
CA GLN A 322 20.37 -17.22 -5.23
C GLN A 322 20.82 -15.89 -5.87
N TYR A 323 19.86 -15.05 -6.27
CA TYR A 323 20.11 -13.79 -6.99
C TYR A 323 19.49 -12.60 -6.25
N PRO A 324 19.90 -12.30 -5.00
CA PRO A 324 19.23 -11.30 -4.16
C PRO A 324 19.20 -9.90 -4.78
N GLU A 325 20.29 -9.46 -5.43
CA GLU A 325 20.34 -8.15 -6.08
C GLU A 325 19.32 -8.05 -7.22
N VAL A 326 19.28 -9.06 -8.10
CA VAL A 326 18.37 -9.09 -9.25
C VAL A 326 16.92 -9.15 -8.77
N ALA A 327 16.62 -10.00 -7.78
CA ALA A 327 15.29 -10.18 -7.23
C ALA A 327 14.78 -8.91 -6.52
N LEU A 328 15.63 -8.21 -5.73
CA LEU A 328 15.26 -6.95 -5.08
C LEU A 328 15.01 -5.83 -6.08
N LYS A 329 15.85 -5.71 -7.13
CA LYS A 329 15.63 -4.75 -8.22
C LYS A 329 14.37 -5.05 -9.00
N LEU A 330 14.09 -6.34 -9.29
CA LEU A 330 12.85 -6.75 -9.93
C LEU A 330 11.62 -6.42 -9.07
N ALA A 331 11.68 -6.66 -7.76
CA ALA A 331 10.58 -6.32 -6.86
C ALA A 331 10.29 -4.81 -6.84
N LEU A 332 11.34 -3.97 -6.79
CA LEU A 332 11.20 -2.51 -6.90
C LEU A 332 10.65 -2.07 -8.27
N TRP A 333 11.03 -2.74 -9.35
CA TRP A 333 10.50 -2.47 -10.68
C TRP A 333 9.02 -2.82 -10.78
N LEU A 334 8.64 -4.03 -10.37
CA LEU A 334 7.24 -4.49 -10.42
C LEU A 334 6.31 -3.66 -9.52
N GLY A 335 6.80 -3.19 -8.37
CA GLY A 335 6.06 -2.28 -7.51
C GLY A 335 6.19 -0.81 -7.89
N GLY A 336 7.10 -0.44 -8.81
CA GLY A 336 7.42 0.94 -9.16
C GLY A 336 6.43 1.59 -10.12
N TYR A 337 6.70 2.86 -10.42
CA TYR A 337 5.85 3.75 -11.22
C TYR A 337 5.37 3.15 -12.55
N GLU A 338 6.30 2.66 -13.40
CA GLU A 338 5.94 2.17 -14.74
C GLU A 338 5.07 0.92 -14.68
N SER A 339 5.39 0.01 -13.76
CA SER A 339 4.64 -1.24 -13.58
C SER A 339 3.26 -0.99 -12.99
N GLN A 340 3.13 -0.11 -11.98
CA GLN A 340 1.83 0.27 -11.44
C GLN A 340 0.98 1.02 -12.47
N LYS A 341 1.59 1.89 -13.29
CA LYS A 341 0.90 2.59 -14.38
C LYS A 341 0.33 1.62 -15.40
N ALA A 342 1.14 0.66 -15.85
CA ALA A 342 0.66 -0.39 -16.77
C ALA A 342 -0.48 -1.21 -16.14
N HIS A 343 -0.40 -1.53 -14.84
CA HIS A 343 -1.43 -2.30 -14.13
C HIS A 343 -2.74 -1.51 -14.00
N TYR A 344 -2.64 -0.20 -13.71
CA TYR A 344 -3.78 0.71 -13.70
C TYR A 344 -4.45 0.80 -15.09
N GLU A 345 -3.67 1.04 -16.14
CA GLU A 345 -4.18 1.18 -17.52
C GLU A 345 -4.82 -0.12 -18.03
N LEU A 346 -4.26 -1.29 -17.69
CA LEU A 346 -4.75 -2.59 -18.15
C LEU A 346 -5.95 -3.11 -17.32
N ARG A 347 -5.93 -2.87 -16.00
CA ARG A 347 -6.78 -3.57 -15.05
C ARG A 347 -7.53 -2.66 -14.08
N GLY A 348 -7.27 -1.35 -14.08
CA GLY A 348 -7.87 -0.42 -13.11
C GLY A 348 -7.39 -0.63 -11.67
N TYR A 349 -6.22 -1.26 -11.47
CA TYR A 349 -5.62 -1.37 -10.14
C TYR A 349 -5.18 0.01 -9.65
N ILE A 350 -5.66 0.39 -8.48
CA ILE A 350 -5.38 1.73 -7.93
C ILE A 350 -3.90 1.82 -7.53
N PRO A 351 -3.16 2.80 -8.07
CA PRO A 351 -1.76 2.95 -7.75
C PRO A 351 -1.55 3.49 -6.33
N CYS A 352 -0.45 3.09 -5.71
CA CYS A 352 -0.01 3.60 -4.42
C CYS A 352 1.41 4.20 -4.44
N GLU A 353 2.04 4.26 -5.61
CA GLU A 353 3.29 4.99 -5.80
C GLU A 353 3.00 6.50 -5.91
N LEU A 354 3.70 7.33 -5.10
CA LEU A 354 3.37 8.75 -4.88
C LEU A 354 3.28 9.59 -6.15
N LYS A 355 4.21 9.40 -7.10
CA LYS A 355 4.21 10.17 -8.34
C LYS A 355 2.98 9.80 -9.19
N LEU A 356 2.72 8.50 -9.35
CA LEU A 356 1.58 8.04 -10.13
C LEU A 356 0.25 8.43 -9.48
N MET A 357 0.14 8.32 -8.15
CA MET A 357 -1.03 8.83 -7.42
C MET A 357 -1.32 10.29 -7.74
N SER A 358 -0.28 11.12 -7.90
CA SER A 358 -0.44 12.53 -8.25
C SER A 358 -0.89 12.76 -9.69
N GLU A 359 -0.58 11.84 -10.60
CA GLU A 359 -0.90 11.94 -12.02
C GLU A 359 -2.32 11.46 -12.37
N VAL A 360 -2.88 10.53 -11.56
CA VAL A 360 -4.23 9.96 -11.80
C VAL A 360 -5.35 10.68 -11.02
N GLN A 361 -5.12 11.90 -10.58
CA GLN A 361 -6.08 12.67 -9.76
C GLN A 361 -7.37 13.07 -10.50
N ASP A 362 -7.38 13.02 -11.83
CA ASP A 362 -8.59 13.24 -12.64
C ASP A 362 -9.58 12.08 -12.50
N ASP A 363 -9.10 10.87 -12.20
CA ASP A 363 -9.94 9.75 -11.79
C ASP A 363 -10.40 9.96 -10.35
N ILE A 364 -11.71 10.15 -10.17
CA ILE A 364 -12.28 10.44 -8.85
C ILE A 364 -12.06 9.29 -7.87
N VAL A 365 -12.05 8.03 -8.32
CA VAL A 365 -11.84 6.86 -7.47
C VAL A 365 -10.40 6.85 -6.97
N CYS A 366 -9.42 7.04 -7.88
CA CYS A 366 -8.01 7.14 -7.54
C CYS A 366 -7.74 8.29 -6.57
N ARG A 367 -8.34 9.46 -6.82
CA ARG A 367 -8.18 10.64 -5.96
C ARG A 367 -8.71 10.40 -4.56
N ILE A 368 -9.90 9.85 -4.41
CA ILE A 368 -10.50 9.60 -3.10
C ILE A 368 -9.79 8.45 -2.38
N ASP A 369 -9.35 7.41 -3.08
CA ASP A 369 -8.52 6.35 -2.49
C ASP A 369 -7.20 6.94 -1.95
N ALA A 370 -6.50 7.76 -2.75
CA ALA A 370 -5.28 8.45 -2.36
C ALA A 370 -5.47 9.34 -1.12
N GLN A 371 -6.55 10.13 -1.08
CA GLN A 371 -6.90 10.93 0.09
C GLN A 371 -7.21 10.04 1.30
N THR A 372 -7.97 8.98 1.11
CA THR A 372 -8.33 8.04 2.18
C THR A 372 -7.09 7.44 2.83
N ILE A 373 -6.14 6.92 2.05
CA ILE A 373 -4.94 6.27 2.59
C ILE A 373 -3.93 7.25 3.20
N THR A 374 -3.93 8.50 2.74
CA THR A 374 -2.98 9.52 3.25
C THR A 374 -3.51 10.30 4.44
N GLU A 375 -4.83 10.51 4.55
CA GLU A 375 -5.40 11.40 5.55
C GLU A 375 -6.07 10.68 6.71
N ILE A 376 -6.78 9.55 6.47
CA ILE A 376 -7.66 8.96 7.47
C ILE A 376 -7.48 7.46 7.72
N ALA A 377 -6.93 6.70 6.78
CA ALA A 377 -6.85 5.25 6.92
C ALA A 377 -5.87 4.82 8.03
N VAL A 378 -6.18 3.66 8.61
CA VAL A 378 -5.34 3.00 9.62
C VAL A 378 -4.79 1.71 9.01
N PRO A 379 -3.46 1.51 9.00
CA PRO A 379 -2.87 0.27 8.52
C PRO A 379 -3.42 -0.94 9.29
N ARG A 380 -3.75 -1.99 8.56
CA ARG A 380 -4.14 -3.28 9.16
C ARG A 380 -2.89 -4.11 9.37
N TYR A 381 -2.49 -4.23 10.61
CA TYR A 381 -1.30 -4.96 11.01
C TYR A 381 -1.47 -6.48 10.83
N SER A 382 -0.35 -7.17 10.61
CA SER A 382 -0.35 -8.57 10.18
C SER A 382 -0.24 -9.58 11.33
N PHE A 383 -0.33 -9.16 12.59
CA PHE A 383 -0.29 -10.06 13.73
C PHE A 383 -1.42 -11.10 13.67
N ALA A 384 -1.08 -12.36 13.96
CA ALA A 384 -2.03 -13.47 13.90
C ALA A 384 -3.24 -13.21 14.82
N GLU A 385 -3.02 -12.55 15.96
CA GLU A 385 -4.03 -12.16 16.94
C GLU A 385 -5.07 -11.19 16.37
N PHE A 386 -4.75 -10.47 15.28
CA PHE A 386 -5.74 -9.66 14.58
C PHE A 386 -6.93 -10.49 14.09
N SER A 387 -6.72 -11.78 13.84
CA SER A 387 -7.80 -12.69 13.42
C SER A 387 -8.89 -12.86 14.48
N PHE A 388 -8.59 -12.61 15.76
CA PHE A 388 -9.56 -12.70 16.85
C PHE A 388 -10.61 -11.57 16.82
N PHE A 389 -10.33 -10.50 16.08
CA PHE A 389 -11.24 -9.38 15.94
C PHE A 389 -12.49 -9.69 15.08
N TRP A 390 -12.33 -10.48 14.00
CA TRP A 390 -13.36 -10.57 12.95
C TRP A 390 -14.69 -11.10 13.44
N THR A 391 -14.71 -12.28 14.05
CA THR A 391 -15.97 -12.90 14.52
C THR A 391 -16.65 -12.10 15.63
N PRO A 392 -15.96 -11.60 16.67
CA PRO A 392 -16.57 -10.73 17.66
C PRO A 392 -17.12 -9.42 17.05
N ALA A 393 -16.41 -8.81 16.10
CA ALA A 393 -16.87 -7.58 15.45
C ALA A 393 -18.12 -7.81 14.59
N GLU A 394 -18.17 -8.92 13.84
CA GLU A 394 -19.37 -9.33 13.10
C GLU A 394 -20.55 -9.57 14.06
N SER A 395 -20.33 -10.32 15.15
CA SER A 395 -21.35 -10.60 16.14
C SER A 395 -21.89 -9.32 16.78
N MET A 396 -21.00 -8.38 17.15
CA MET A 396 -21.38 -7.09 17.73
C MET A 396 -22.25 -6.28 16.76
N GLY A 397 -21.85 -6.20 15.48
CA GLY A 397 -22.64 -5.52 14.46
C GLY A 397 -24.02 -6.14 14.24
N LEU A 398 -24.10 -7.47 14.22
CA LEU A 398 -25.38 -8.19 14.11
C LEU A 398 -26.26 -7.99 15.35
N GLU A 399 -25.71 -8.07 16.56
CA GLU A 399 -26.45 -7.87 17.80
C GLU A 399 -26.99 -6.43 17.94
N ILE A 400 -26.27 -5.42 17.47
CA ILE A 400 -26.76 -4.04 17.40
C ILE A 400 -27.91 -3.94 16.40
N ARG A 401 -27.73 -4.47 15.18
CA ARG A 401 -28.76 -4.48 14.12
C ARG A 401 -30.06 -5.13 14.61
N ASP A 402 -29.95 -6.23 15.32
CA ASP A 402 -31.10 -7.04 15.74
C ASP A 402 -31.70 -6.55 17.07
N GLY A 403 -31.19 -5.43 17.65
CA GLY A 403 -31.67 -4.85 18.89
C GLY A 403 -31.37 -5.66 20.15
N VAL A 404 -30.42 -6.59 20.09
CA VAL A 404 -29.92 -7.36 21.23
C VAL A 404 -29.02 -6.49 22.11
N VAL A 405 -28.21 -5.63 21.47
CA VAL A 405 -27.45 -4.57 22.15
C VAL A 405 -28.32 -3.33 22.21
N THR A 406 -28.54 -2.85 23.43
CA THR A 406 -29.37 -1.69 23.75
C THR A 406 -28.58 -0.68 24.57
N HIS A 407 -29.09 0.54 24.72
CA HIS A 407 -28.45 1.55 25.60
C HIS A 407 -28.26 1.05 27.04
N GLU A 408 -29.11 0.16 27.51
CA GLU A 408 -29.05 -0.36 28.90
C GLU A 408 -27.90 -1.34 29.10
N ASN A 409 -27.56 -2.14 28.08
CA ASN A 409 -26.50 -3.15 28.15
C ASN A 409 -25.27 -2.81 27.35
N ALA A 410 -25.20 -1.64 26.71
CA ALA A 410 -24.14 -1.23 25.82
C ALA A 410 -22.72 -1.36 26.44
N ALA A 411 -22.57 -0.92 27.70
CA ALA A 411 -21.28 -0.98 28.39
C ALA A 411 -20.81 -2.43 28.61
N GLU A 412 -21.73 -3.32 29.08
CA GLU A 412 -21.44 -4.74 29.29
C GLU A 412 -21.08 -5.43 27.97
N LYS A 413 -21.87 -5.18 26.91
CA LYS A 413 -21.67 -5.76 25.59
C LYS A 413 -20.36 -5.28 24.93
N THR A 414 -20.03 -4.00 25.07
CA THR A 414 -18.77 -3.45 24.56
C THR A 414 -17.57 -4.06 25.26
N GLU A 415 -17.64 -4.22 26.58
CA GLU A 415 -16.55 -4.86 27.32
C GLU A 415 -16.39 -6.35 26.97
N ALA A 416 -17.51 -7.08 26.80
CA ALA A 416 -17.49 -8.45 26.33
C ALA A 416 -16.90 -8.58 24.92
N PHE A 417 -17.24 -7.65 24.03
CA PHE A 417 -16.66 -7.55 22.68
C PHE A 417 -15.14 -7.32 22.74
N ASN A 418 -14.68 -6.35 23.54
CA ASN A 418 -13.25 -6.07 23.73
C ASN A 418 -12.50 -7.29 24.26
N GLN A 419 -13.04 -7.99 25.25
CA GLN A 419 -12.44 -9.21 25.80
C GLN A 419 -12.40 -10.33 24.77
N ALA A 420 -13.45 -10.52 23.97
CA ALA A 420 -13.49 -11.55 22.93
C ALA A 420 -12.43 -11.32 21.85
N CYS A 421 -12.12 -10.07 21.50
CA CYS A 421 -11.07 -9.71 20.55
C CYS A 421 -9.64 -10.02 21.05
N ASN A 422 -9.46 -10.21 22.37
CA ASN A 422 -8.16 -10.49 22.96
C ASN A 422 -8.03 -11.93 23.50
N ASN A 423 -9.09 -12.74 23.39
CA ASN A 423 -9.06 -14.12 23.83
C ASN A 423 -8.80 -15.06 22.66
N SER A 424 -7.70 -15.81 22.73
CA SER A 424 -7.32 -16.79 21.71
C SER A 424 -8.29 -17.98 21.53
N GLY A 425 -9.29 -18.12 22.40
CA GLY A 425 -10.23 -19.25 22.36
C GLY A 425 -9.60 -20.64 22.57
N ILE A 426 -8.33 -20.67 23.03
CA ILE A 426 -7.58 -21.90 23.32
C ILE A 426 -7.55 -22.15 24.82
#